data_8b5f54915df5afc943f54dc318b3fc7e
#
_entry.id   8b5f54915df5afc943f54dc318b3fc7e
#
_cell.length_a   1.000
_cell.length_b   1.000
_cell.length_c   1.000
_cell.angle_alpha   90.00
_cell.angle_beta   90.00
_cell.angle_gamma   90.00
#
_symmetry.space_group_name_H-M   'P 1'
#
loop_
_entity.id
_entity.type
_entity.pdbx_description
1 polymer ?
#
loop_
_entity_poly.entity_id
_entity_poly.type
_entity_poly.pdbx_seq_one_letter_code
_entity_poly.pdbx_strand_id
1 'polypeptide(L)'
;MIQSDRKLLIFVVLGCIIMALLGFAWKQRTSIPFVTVPFEKIVTPFTYGSARVLSTIQTGIRIIDNAISGFVESNDKDNTIADLQQKVLNHDEVVAENIRLRQMLNYKSSHPEFTMTLAGIITKDFGTWSNTFTIDRGENDGIQPNMAVVVPSGVVGFVTDVYPNSARVQTILDPRSAIGVIVQRPESRLAGVVKGDGNHPKESMMVNIARDGDVLVGDKLITSGYGGIYPKGLLVGNVLTITNDTEGFVKNAAIQPSVDFNRLEEVFIITASTVQTPDKAKLEPKLVPQTQRDQVQGAKGAVNQ
;
A
#
# COMPACT_ATOMS: atom_id res chain seq x y z
N MET A 1 -0.61 -29.54 -30.38
CA MET A 1 -0.15 -29.85 -31.73
C MET A 1 -0.88 -31.05 -32.37
N ILE A 2 -1.86 -31.67 -31.70
CA ILE A 2 -2.57 -32.89 -32.18
C ILE A 2 -3.99 -32.62 -32.76
N GLN A 3 -4.49 -31.38 -32.65
CA GLN A 3 -5.86 -31.06 -33.11
C GLN A 3 -5.93 -30.51 -34.53
N SER A 4 -4.80 -30.07 -35.10
CA SER A 4 -4.69 -29.64 -36.51
C SER A 4 -4.74 -30.81 -37.50
N ASP A 5 -4.12 -31.92 -37.12
CA ASP A 5 -3.97 -33.07 -38.02
C ASP A 5 -5.29 -33.83 -38.28
N ARG A 6 -6.21 -33.84 -37.30
CA ARG A 6 -7.54 -34.43 -37.47
C ARG A 6 -8.42 -33.68 -38.46
N LYS A 7 -8.35 -32.34 -38.48
CA LYS A 7 -9.11 -31.53 -39.44
C LYS A 7 -8.56 -31.71 -40.85
N LEU A 8 -7.25 -31.77 -41.01
CA LEU A 8 -6.59 -31.99 -42.28
C LEU A 8 -6.91 -33.37 -42.83
N LEU A 9 -6.96 -34.40 -41.99
CA LEU A 9 -7.33 -35.76 -42.35
C LEU A 9 -8.79 -35.87 -42.83
N ILE A 10 -9.72 -35.15 -42.20
CA ILE A 10 -11.13 -35.07 -42.62
C ILE A 10 -11.27 -34.42 -44.00
N PHE A 11 -10.52 -33.32 -44.27
CA PHE A 11 -10.54 -32.67 -45.58
C PHE A 11 -9.96 -33.55 -46.69
N VAL A 12 -8.91 -34.31 -46.41
CA VAL A 12 -8.31 -35.25 -47.37
C VAL A 12 -9.29 -36.41 -47.69
N VAL A 13 -9.94 -36.97 -46.68
CA VAL A 13 -10.94 -38.04 -46.86
C VAL A 13 -12.14 -37.53 -47.64
N LEU A 14 -12.64 -36.33 -47.35
CA LEU A 14 -13.74 -35.72 -48.10
C LEU A 14 -13.37 -35.45 -49.56
N GLY A 15 -12.16 -34.96 -49.82
CA GLY A 15 -11.62 -34.77 -51.17
C GLY A 15 -11.50 -36.09 -51.97
N CYS A 16 -11.06 -37.19 -51.35
CA CYS A 16 -11.00 -38.49 -51.93
C CYS A 16 -12.38 -39.03 -52.28
N ILE A 17 -13.39 -38.83 -51.44
CA ILE A 17 -14.76 -39.27 -51.71
C ILE A 17 -15.34 -38.51 -52.92
N ILE A 18 -15.12 -37.18 -53.00
CA ILE A 18 -15.57 -36.40 -54.17
C ILE A 18 -14.89 -36.83 -55.46
N MET A 19 -13.58 -37.09 -55.43
CA MET A 19 -12.84 -37.57 -56.58
C MET A 19 -13.32 -38.99 -57.02
N ALA A 20 -13.63 -39.85 -56.05
CA ALA A 20 -14.18 -41.20 -56.36
C ALA A 20 -15.58 -41.11 -57.02
N LEU A 21 -16.43 -40.17 -56.53
CA LEU A 21 -17.77 -39.97 -57.14
C LEU A 21 -17.67 -39.37 -58.55
N LEU A 22 -16.74 -38.42 -58.77
CA LEU A 22 -16.50 -37.89 -60.12
C LEU A 22 -15.91 -38.96 -61.08
N GLY A 23 -14.98 -39.77 -60.59
CA GLY A 23 -14.43 -40.91 -61.37
C GLY A 23 -15.49 -41.98 -61.73
N PHE A 24 -16.39 -42.25 -60.77
CA PHE A 24 -17.51 -43.17 -61.01
C PHE A 24 -18.50 -42.61 -62.05
N ALA A 25 -18.81 -41.33 -62.02
CA ALA A 25 -19.64 -40.62 -62.96
C ALA A 25 -19.04 -40.63 -64.42
N TRP A 26 -17.70 -40.55 -64.49
CA TRP A 26 -17.02 -40.60 -65.83
C TRP A 26 -16.90 -42.00 -66.45
N LYS A 27 -16.91 -43.03 -65.60
CA LYS A 27 -16.79 -44.42 -66.06
C LYS A 27 -18.11 -45.00 -66.63
N GLN A 28 -19.24 -44.34 -66.38
CA GLN A 28 -20.57 -44.73 -66.89
C GLN A 28 -20.92 -44.13 -68.25
N ARG A 29 -19.95 -43.67 -69.04
CA ARG A 29 -20.19 -43.29 -70.45
C ARG A 29 -20.01 -44.53 -71.35
N THR A 30 -20.86 -45.54 -71.17
CA THR A 30 -21.05 -46.58 -72.23
C THR A 30 -22.54 -46.80 -72.37
N SER A 31 -23.03 -46.31 -73.48
CA SER A 31 -24.21 -46.64 -74.27
C SER A 31 -25.15 -47.77 -73.75
N ILE A 32 -26.35 -47.35 -73.31
CA ILE A 32 -27.50 -48.24 -73.30
C ILE A 32 -28.55 -47.62 -74.21
N PRO A 33 -29.00 -48.32 -75.25
CA PRO A 33 -30.02 -47.86 -76.18
C PRO A 33 -31.42 -48.07 -75.57
N PHE A 34 -32.28 -47.09 -75.79
CA PHE A 34 -33.72 -47.26 -75.88
C PHE A 34 -34.53 -47.48 -74.61
N VAL A 35 -34.94 -46.34 -73.94
CA VAL A 35 -36.32 -46.17 -73.49
C VAL A 35 -36.63 -44.65 -73.52
N THR A 36 -37.44 -44.27 -74.48
CA THR A 36 -38.08 -42.95 -74.54
C THR A 36 -39.16 -42.86 -73.47
N VAL A 37 -38.82 -42.35 -72.32
CA VAL A 37 -39.81 -41.85 -71.33
C VAL A 37 -39.76 -40.35 -71.40
N PRO A 38 -40.91 -39.65 -71.44
CA PRO A 38 -40.93 -38.17 -71.57
C PRO A 38 -40.32 -37.52 -70.33
N PHE A 39 -39.14 -36.97 -70.53
CA PHE A 39 -38.27 -36.37 -69.53
C PHE A 39 -38.90 -35.14 -68.84
N GLU A 40 -40.02 -34.65 -69.41
CA GLU A 40 -40.71 -33.43 -68.88
C GLU A 40 -41.47 -33.62 -67.55
N LYS A 41 -41.89 -34.83 -67.21
CA LYS A 41 -42.66 -35.08 -66.00
C LYS A 41 -41.83 -35.41 -64.73
N ILE A 42 -40.55 -35.67 -64.89
CA ILE A 42 -39.65 -36.06 -63.76
C ILE A 42 -38.85 -34.82 -63.26
N VAL A 43 -38.65 -33.80 -64.12
CA VAL A 43 -37.80 -32.67 -63.78
C VAL A 43 -38.56 -31.57 -63.03
N THR A 44 -39.89 -31.46 -63.16
CA THR A 44 -40.72 -30.46 -62.58
C THR A 44 -40.79 -30.43 -61.01
N PRO A 45 -40.75 -31.59 -60.31
CA PRO A 45 -40.72 -31.50 -58.83
C PRO A 45 -39.36 -31.09 -58.25
N PHE A 46 -38.24 -31.23 -58.98
CA PHE A 46 -36.90 -30.92 -58.47
C PHE A 46 -36.56 -29.47 -58.53
N THR A 47 -37.16 -28.71 -59.47
CA THR A 47 -36.94 -27.24 -59.56
C THR A 47 -37.73 -26.45 -58.51
N TYR A 48 -38.86 -26.94 -58.01
CA TYR A 48 -39.61 -26.31 -56.94
C TYR A 48 -39.02 -26.61 -55.53
N GLY A 49 -38.29 -27.70 -55.36
CA GLY A 49 -37.64 -28.04 -54.09
C GLY A 49 -36.34 -27.27 -53.85
N SER A 50 -35.56 -27.04 -54.91
CA SER A 50 -34.26 -26.38 -54.81
C SER A 50 -34.34 -24.90 -54.38
N ALA A 51 -35.39 -24.17 -54.84
CA ALA A 51 -35.59 -22.77 -54.48
C ALA A 51 -35.95 -22.57 -53.00
N ARG A 52 -36.70 -23.50 -52.39
CA ARG A 52 -37.03 -23.45 -50.96
C ARG A 52 -35.84 -23.89 -50.05
N VAL A 53 -35.08 -24.84 -50.49
CA VAL A 53 -33.89 -25.30 -49.73
C VAL A 53 -32.81 -24.23 -49.74
N LEU A 54 -32.56 -23.57 -50.86
CA LEU A 54 -31.61 -22.45 -50.96
C LEU A 54 -32.00 -21.25 -50.08
N SER A 55 -33.29 -20.91 -50.00
CA SER A 55 -33.76 -19.83 -49.12
C SER A 55 -33.60 -20.16 -47.62
N THR A 56 -33.78 -21.43 -47.24
CA THR A 56 -33.64 -21.89 -45.88
C THR A 56 -32.16 -21.93 -45.47
N ILE A 57 -31.23 -22.26 -46.38
CA ILE A 57 -29.79 -22.23 -46.14
C ILE A 57 -29.29 -20.80 -45.99
N GLN A 58 -29.76 -19.86 -46.82
CA GLN A 58 -29.42 -18.44 -46.71
C GLN A 58 -29.91 -17.82 -45.40
N THR A 59 -31.09 -18.22 -44.92
CA THR A 59 -31.60 -17.77 -43.62
C THR A 59 -30.81 -18.38 -42.45
N GLY A 60 -30.43 -19.65 -42.56
CA GLY A 60 -29.58 -20.32 -41.56
C GLY A 60 -28.18 -19.70 -41.46
N ILE A 61 -27.54 -19.34 -42.57
CA ILE A 61 -26.24 -18.68 -42.59
C ILE A 61 -26.34 -17.27 -41.97
N ARG A 62 -27.39 -16.50 -42.25
CA ARG A 62 -27.60 -15.17 -41.64
C ARG A 62 -27.82 -15.26 -40.13
N ILE A 63 -28.49 -16.31 -39.64
CA ILE A 63 -28.70 -16.50 -38.20
C ILE A 63 -27.37 -16.85 -37.52
N ILE A 64 -26.54 -17.66 -38.13
CA ILE A 64 -25.22 -18.03 -37.62
C ILE A 64 -24.27 -16.86 -37.69
N ASP A 65 -24.28 -16.08 -38.75
CA ASP A 65 -23.44 -14.89 -38.91
C ASP A 65 -23.83 -13.78 -37.88
N ASN A 66 -25.10 -13.57 -37.67
CA ASN A 66 -25.60 -12.63 -36.63
C ASN A 66 -25.34 -13.16 -35.22
N ALA A 67 -25.36 -14.47 -35.00
CA ALA A 67 -25.04 -15.03 -33.69
C ALA A 67 -23.53 -14.91 -33.40
N ILE A 68 -22.69 -15.23 -34.36
CA ILE A 68 -21.22 -15.16 -34.22
C ILE A 68 -20.78 -13.71 -34.11
N SER A 69 -21.30 -12.77 -34.90
CA SER A 69 -20.99 -11.35 -34.79
C SER A 69 -21.49 -10.78 -33.49
N GLY A 70 -22.63 -11.18 -32.95
CA GLY A 70 -23.12 -10.78 -31.64
C GLY A 70 -22.25 -11.29 -30.49
N PHE A 71 -21.72 -12.51 -30.57
CA PHE A 71 -20.79 -13.04 -29.57
C PHE A 71 -19.40 -12.37 -29.62
N VAL A 72 -18.90 -12.07 -30.82
CA VAL A 72 -17.62 -11.36 -30.99
C VAL A 72 -17.73 -9.92 -30.52
N GLU A 73 -18.81 -9.21 -30.91
CA GLU A 73 -19.06 -7.84 -30.49
C GLU A 73 -19.31 -7.70 -28.98
N SER A 74 -19.93 -8.70 -28.34
CA SER A 74 -20.12 -8.74 -26.89
C SER A 74 -18.79 -8.89 -26.15
N ASN A 75 -17.92 -9.80 -26.59
CA ASN A 75 -16.60 -9.98 -25.99
C ASN A 75 -15.69 -8.74 -26.17
N ASP A 76 -15.78 -8.05 -27.32
CA ASP A 76 -15.00 -6.84 -27.54
C ASP A 76 -15.49 -5.67 -26.65
N LYS A 77 -16.81 -5.60 -26.43
CA LYS A 77 -17.39 -4.62 -25.49
C LYS A 77 -17.00 -4.90 -24.05
N ASP A 78 -17.05 -6.15 -23.63
CA ASP A 78 -16.66 -6.56 -22.27
C ASP A 78 -15.16 -6.29 -22.02
N ASN A 79 -14.30 -6.57 -22.98
CA ASN A 79 -12.88 -6.25 -22.93
C ASN A 79 -12.62 -4.72 -22.89
N THR A 80 -13.39 -3.97 -23.68
CA THR A 80 -13.30 -2.50 -23.70
C THR A 80 -13.77 -1.90 -22.36
N ILE A 81 -14.85 -2.42 -21.78
CA ILE A 81 -15.33 -2.00 -20.44
C ILE A 81 -14.28 -2.30 -19.38
N ALA A 82 -13.68 -3.50 -19.40
CA ALA A 82 -12.62 -3.87 -18.47
C ALA A 82 -11.38 -2.97 -18.61
N ASP A 83 -10.96 -2.64 -19.83
CA ASP A 83 -9.85 -1.72 -20.10
C ASP A 83 -10.16 -0.28 -19.63
N LEU A 84 -11.38 0.20 -19.89
CA LEU A 84 -11.83 1.51 -19.42
C LEU A 84 -11.92 1.57 -17.90
N GLN A 85 -12.43 0.52 -17.26
CA GLN A 85 -12.45 0.42 -15.79
C GLN A 85 -11.04 0.43 -15.21
N GLN A 86 -10.12 -0.31 -15.81
CA GLN A 86 -8.72 -0.30 -15.39
C GLN A 86 -8.07 1.08 -15.56
N LYS A 87 -8.37 1.80 -16.65
CA LYS A 87 -7.90 3.17 -16.86
C LYS A 87 -8.47 4.15 -15.84
N VAL A 88 -9.75 4.00 -15.48
CA VAL A 88 -10.37 4.84 -14.43
C VAL A 88 -9.69 4.58 -13.07
N LEU A 89 -9.50 3.32 -12.69
CA LEU A 89 -8.80 2.97 -11.44
C LEU A 89 -7.38 3.54 -11.39
N ASN A 90 -6.64 3.40 -12.49
CA ASN A 90 -5.28 3.96 -12.59
C ASN A 90 -5.30 5.50 -12.54
N HIS A 91 -6.31 6.14 -13.13
CA HIS A 91 -6.45 7.60 -13.08
C HIS A 91 -6.73 8.07 -11.65
N ASP A 92 -7.64 7.43 -10.95
CA ASP A 92 -8.00 7.77 -9.57
C ASP A 92 -6.80 7.62 -8.62
N GLU A 93 -5.99 6.56 -8.81
CA GLU A 93 -4.76 6.35 -8.06
C GLU A 93 -3.74 7.49 -8.30
N VAL A 94 -3.48 7.84 -9.56
CA VAL A 94 -2.57 8.95 -9.92
C VAL A 94 -3.06 10.28 -9.36
N VAL A 95 -4.37 10.53 -9.36
CA VAL A 95 -4.95 11.75 -8.77
C VAL A 95 -4.76 11.75 -7.24
N ALA A 96 -5.00 10.63 -6.57
CA ALA A 96 -4.80 10.51 -5.13
C ALA A 96 -3.33 10.72 -4.75
N GLU A 97 -2.40 10.10 -5.48
CA GLU A 97 -0.96 10.29 -5.31
C GLU A 97 -0.56 11.77 -5.52
N ASN A 98 -1.05 12.41 -6.57
CA ASN A 98 -0.74 13.82 -6.85
C ASN A 98 -1.21 14.74 -5.72
N ILE A 99 -2.41 14.52 -5.19
CA ILE A 99 -2.94 15.27 -4.04
C ILE A 99 -2.02 15.06 -2.83
N ARG A 100 -1.64 13.84 -2.53
CA ARG A 100 -0.78 13.47 -1.41
C ARG A 100 0.60 14.12 -1.53
N LEU A 101 1.24 14.00 -2.70
CA LEU A 101 2.55 14.61 -2.95
C LEU A 101 2.51 16.14 -2.86
N ARG A 102 1.43 16.78 -3.30
CA ARG A 102 1.25 18.24 -3.11
C ARG A 102 1.12 18.61 -1.64
N GLN A 103 0.40 17.84 -0.84
CA GLN A 103 0.32 18.06 0.60
C GLN A 103 1.69 17.93 1.27
N MET A 104 2.48 16.92 0.87
CA MET A 104 3.85 16.74 1.33
C MET A 104 4.73 17.94 0.97
N LEU A 105 4.67 18.39 -0.29
CA LEU A 105 5.45 19.54 -0.74
C LEU A 105 5.07 20.83 0.02
N ASN A 106 3.78 21.06 0.22
CA ASN A 106 3.29 22.22 0.99
C ASN A 106 3.78 22.14 2.45
N TYR A 107 3.75 20.96 3.07
CA TYR A 107 4.25 20.76 4.42
C TYR A 107 5.74 21.10 4.52
N LYS A 108 6.56 20.56 3.60
CA LYS A 108 7.99 20.86 3.53
C LYS A 108 8.26 22.36 3.35
N SER A 109 7.50 23.05 2.50
CA SER A 109 7.63 24.48 2.25
C SER A 109 7.24 25.32 3.46
N SER A 110 6.28 24.84 4.27
CA SER A 110 5.79 25.54 5.47
C SER A 110 6.69 25.35 6.70
N HIS A 111 7.67 24.43 6.62
CA HIS A 111 8.57 24.13 7.73
C HIS A 111 10.04 24.25 7.28
N PRO A 112 10.50 25.47 6.93
CA PRO A 112 11.87 25.71 6.47
C PRO A 112 12.93 25.42 7.55
N GLU A 113 12.51 25.36 8.82
CA GLU A 113 13.34 25.00 9.96
C GLU A 113 13.80 23.54 9.97
N PHE A 114 13.16 22.68 9.16
CA PHE A 114 13.51 21.27 9.01
C PHE A 114 14.08 20.97 7.63
N THR A 115 15.25 20.36 7.59
CA THR A 115 15.73 19.68 6.38
C THR A 115 15.10 18.31 6.34
N MET A 116 14.32 18.03 5.28
CA MET A 116 13.53 16.79 5.18
C MET A 116 13.84 16.06 3.88
N THR A 117 14.02 14.74 3.99
CA THR A 117 14.12 13.81 2.86
C THR A 117 12.82 13.04 2.74
N LEU A 118 12.21 13.01 1.55
CA LEU A 118 11.01 12.21 1.26
C LEU A 118 11.43 10.78 0.97
N ALA A 119 10.68 9.82 1.55
CA ALA A 119 10.87 8.39 1.33
C ALA A 119 9.53 7.68 1.15
N GLY A 120 9.51 6.71 0.25
CA GLY A 120 8.40 5.77 0.08
C GLY A 120 8.50 4.61 1.05
N ILE A 121 7.36 4.06 1.44
CA ILE A 121 7.30 2.87 2.30
C ILE A 121 7.33 1.62 1.43
N ILE A 122 8.30 0.73 1.64
CA ILE A 122 8.47 -0.51 0.90
C ILE A 122 7.67 -1.65 1.53
N THR A 123 7.75 -1.79 2.86
CA THR A 123 7.08 -2.87 3.61
C THR A 123 6.57 -2.36 4.94
N LYS A 124 5.47 -2.93 5.42
CA LYS A 124 4.90 -2.66 6.75
C LYS A 124 4.84 -3.97 7.54
N ASP A 125 5.34 -3.93 8.77
CA ASP A 125 5.25 -5.02 9.73
C ASP A 125 4.54 -4.49 10.98
N PHE A 126 3.21 -4.59 10.96
CA PHE A 126 2.35 -4.13 12.05
C PHE A 126 1.78 -5.35 12.78
N GLY A 127 2.49 -5.76 13.80
CA GLY A 127 2.09 -6.86 14.69
C GLY A 127 1.78 -6.37 16.11
N THR A 128 1.34 -7.28 16.95
CA THR A 128 1.04 -6.98 18.37
C THR A 128 2.29 -6.54 19.15
N TRP A 129 3.47 -7.06 18.79
CA TRP A 129 4.73 -6.85 19.51
C TRP A 129 5.71 -5.91 18.81
N SER A 130 5.46 -5.59 17.55
CA SER A 130 6.33 -4.76 16.73
C SER A 130 5.50 -3.98 15.74
N ASN A 131 5.68 -2.67 15.72
CA ASN A 131 5.07 -1.77 14.76
C ASN A 131 6.19 -1.03 14.03
N THR A 132 6.69 -1.65 12.96
CA THR A 132 7.80 -1.11 12.15
C THR A 132 7.44 -1.10 10.68
N PHE A 133 8.16 -0.31 9.90
CA PHE A 133 8.10 -0.35 8.44
C PHE A 133 9.49 -0.03 7.85
N THR A 134 9.68 -0.39 6.58
CA THR A 134 10.93 -0.12 5.87
C THR A 134 10.68 0.92 4.79
N ILE A 135 11.62 1.86 4.63
CA ILE A 135 11.60 2.93 3.64
C ILE A 135 12.68 2.72 2.57
N ASP A 136 12.49 3.32 1.40
CA ASP A 136 13.34 3.27 0.21
C ASP A 136 14.52 4.26 0.24
N ARG A 137 14.89 4.77 1.40
CA ARG A 137 16.02 5.66 1.63
C ARG A 137 16.91 5.12 2.73
N GLY A 138 18.23 5.24 2.53
CA GLY A 138 19.22 4.67 3.43
C GLY A 138 20.44 5.57 3.67
N GLU A 139 21.56 4.96 4.02
CA GLU A 139 22.81 5.65 4.30
C GLU A 139 23.27 6.53 3.11
N ASN A 140 23.11 6.03 1.89
CA ASN A 140 23.46 6.75 0.65
C ASN A 140 22.64 8.05 0.46
N ASP A 141 21.46 8.14 1.07
CA ASP A 141 20.60 9.32 1.06
C ASP A 141 20.80 10.22 2.29
N GLY A 142 21.79 9.92 3.13
CA GLY A 142 22.12 10.68 4.34
C GLY A 142 21.24 10.33 5.55
N ILE A 143 20.52 9.20 5.51
CA ILE A 143 19.71 8.74 6.63
C ILE A 143 20.62 8.16 7.72
N GLN A 144 20.30 8.46 8.97
CA GLN A 144 21.02 7.98 10.14
C GLN A 144 20.05 7.46 11.21
N PRO A 145 20.49 6.56 12.09
CA PRO A 145 19.67 6.14 13.23
C PRO A 145 19.25 7.31 14.10
N ASN A 146 18.09 7.20 14.74
CA ASN A 146 17.46 8.21 15.57
C ASN A 146 16.97 9.48 14.83
N MET A 147 16.90 9.48 13.50
CA MET A 147 16.23 10.55 12.78
C MET A 147 14.71 10.40 12.93
N ALA A 148 14.03 11.52 13.19
CA ALA A 148 12.57 11.57 13.33
C ALA A 148 11.89 11.37 11.96
N VAL A 149 10.79 10.64 11.97
CA VAL A 149 9.95 10.38 10.80
C VAL A 149 8.57 11.00 11.02
N VAL A 150 8.12 11.81 10.05
CA VAL A 150 6.90 12.60 10.15
C VAL A 150 6.10 12.57 8.85
N VAL A 151 4.83 12.90 8.95
CA VAL A 151 3.93 13.26 7.84
C VAL A 151 3.24 14.59 8.17
N PRO A 152 2.54 15.23 7.23
CA PRO A 152 1.83 16.48 7.50
C PRO A 152 0.87 16.42 8.67
N SER A 153 0.28 15.27 8.97
CA SER A 153 -0.64 15.09 10.10
C SER A 153 0.04 14.92 11.45
N GLY A 154 1.36 14.60 11.50
CA GLY A 154 2.08 14.46 12.76
C GLY A 154 3.26 13.49 12.74
N VAL A 155 3.66 13.07 13.93
CA VAL A 155 4.79 12.17 14.16
C VAL A 155 4.41 10.73 13.83
N VAL A 156 5.26 10.07 13.02
CA VAL A 156 5.14 8.65 12.67
C VAL A 156 6.01 7.78 13.58
N GLY A 157 7.28 8.15 13.76
CA GLY A 157 8.25 7.35 14.48
C GLY A 157 9.68 7.86 14.32
N PHE A 158 10.63 6.97 14.41
CA PHE A 158 12.05 7.27 14.22
C PHE A 158 12.79 6.10 13.55
N VAL A 159 13.90 6.41 12.91
CA VAL A 159 14.77 5.44 12.24
C VAL A 159 15.53 4.63 13.27
N THR A 160 15.47 3.28 13.20
CA THR A 160 16.22 2.37 14.07
C THR A 160 17.46 1.82 13.40
N ASP A 161 17.27 1.15 12.24
CA ASP A 161 18.34 0.49 11.51
C ASP A 161 18.48 1.13 10.14
N VAL A 162 19.70 1.34 9.71
CA VAL A 162 20.02 1.95 8.42
C VAL A 162 20.85 0.98 7.59
N TYR A 163 20.45 0.79 6.34
CA TYR A 163 21.14 0.01 5.32
C TYR A 163 21.55 0.95 4.17
N PRO A 164 22.36 0.52 3.21
CA PRO A 164 22.83 1.42 2.14
C PRO A 164 21.71 2.14 1.38
N ASN A 165 20.60 1.44 1.01
CA ASN A 165 19.51 1.97 0.19
C ASN A 165 18.14 1.85 0.87
N SER A 166 18.08 1.51 2.14
CA SER A 166 16.82 1.39 2.88
C SER A 166 17.07 1.64 4.37
N ALA A 167 15.99 1.92 5.10
CA ALA A 167 16.07 2.04 6.54
C ALA A 167 14.81 1.50 7.20
N ARG A 168 14.92 1.01 8.43
CA ARG A 168 13.81 0.56 9.25
C ARG A 168 13.37 1.68 10.16
N VAL A 169 12.06 1.87 10.24
CA VAL A 169 11.43 2.87 11.09
C VAL A 169 10.57 2.17 12.12
N GLN A 170 10.74 2.54 13.38
CA GLN A 170 9.89 2.13 14.50
C GLN A 170 8.84 3.22 14.74
N THR A 171 7.56 2.82 14.73
CA THR A 171 6.45 3.77 14.89
C THR A 171 6.22 4.15 16.35
N ILE A 172 5.44 5.22 16.56
CA ILE A 172 5.00 5.61 17.92
C ILE A 172 4.01 4.62 18.54
N LEU A 173 3.43 3.72 17.72
CA LEU A 173 2.54 2.65 18.18
C LEU A 173 3.30 1.43 18.70
N ASP A 174 4.60 1.36 18.47
CA ASP A 174 5.43 0.25 18.98
C ASP A 174 5.53 0.34 20.52
N PRO A 175 5.23 -0.74 21.26
CA PRO A 175 5.31 -0.72 22.72
C PRO A 175 6.69 -0.37 23.29
N ARG A 176 7.76 -0.56 22.47
CA ARG A 176 9.14 -0.20 22.84
C ARG A 176 9.47 1.26 22.57
N SER A 177 8.59 1.98 21.82
CA SER A 177 8.77 3.40 21.54
C SER A 177 8.49 4.24 22.80
N ALA A 178 9.23 5.33 22.98
CA ALA A 178 8.99 6.30 24.01
C ALA A 178 9.24 7.70 23.47
N ILE A 179 8.24 8.57 23.55
CA ILE A 179 8.28 9.94 23.04
C ILE A 179 8.02 10.90 24.17
N GLY A 180 8.92 11.85 24.38
CA GLY A 180 8.67 12.99 25.27
C GLY A 180 7.64 13.93 24.65
N VAL A 181 6.56 14.19 25.35
CA VAL A 181 5.46 15.06 24.89
C VAL A 181 5.19 16.18 25.88
N ILE A 182 4.50 17.21 25.40
CA ILE A 182 3.96 18.30 26.21
C ILE A 182 2.50 18.52 25.79
N VAL A 183 1.62 18.72 26.76
CA VAL A 183 0.25 19.20 26.49
C VAL A 183 0.34 20.56 25.82
N GLN A 184 -0.32 20.74 24.68
CA GLN A 184 -0.23 21.99 23.90
C GLN A 184 -0.97 23.14 24.58
N ARG A 185 -1.97 22.87 25.41
CA ARG A 185 -2.76 23.84 26.13
C ARG A 185 -1.85 24.74 26.99
N PRO A 186 -1.91 26.09 26.82
CA PRO A 186 -0.98 27.02 27.50
C PRO A 186 -1.03 26.94 29.03
N GLU A 187 -2.20 26.67 29.61
CA GLU A 187 -2.44 26.63 31.04
C GLU A 187 -1.80 25.40 31.68
N SER A 188 -1.73 24.29 30.98
CA SER A 188 -1.18 23.05 31.51
C SER A 188 0.31 22.91 31.24
N ARG A 189 0.70 22.89 29.96
CA ARG A 189 2.08 22.59 29.50
C ARG A 189 2.70 21.36 30.17
N LEU A 190 1.86 20.44 30.67
CA LEU A 190 2.29 19.22 31.33
C LEU A 190 3.16 18.39 30.41
N ALA A 191 4.37 18.07 30.89
CA ALA A 191 5.27 17.16 30.18
C ALA A 191 5.01 15.71 30.59
N GLY A 192 5.17 14.78 29.65
CA GLY A 192 5.02 13.35 29.89
C GLY A 192 5.69 12.50 28.82
N VAL A 193 5.47 11.21 28.89
CA VAL A 193 6.02 10.24 27.95
C VAL A 193 4.87 9.44 27.33
N VAL A 194 4.82 9.41 26.01
CA VAL A 194 3.90 8.56 25.25
C VAL A 194 4.63 7.32 24.80
N LYS A 195 3.98 6.15 24.96
CA LYS A 195 4.42 4.83 24.49
C LYS A 195 3.32 4.20 23.66
N GLY A 196 3.67 3.26 22.78
CA GLY A 196 2.68 2.40 22.14
C GLY A 196 1.95 1.52 23.14
N ASP A 197 0.65 1.32 22.95
CA ASP A 197 -0.14 0.43 23.80
C ASP A 197 -0.12 -1.00 23.23
N GLY A 198 0.52 -1.93 23.94
CA GLY A 198 0.59 -3.32 23.52
C GLY A 198 -0.78 -4.04 23.54
N ASN A 199 -1.77 -3.53 24.30
CA ASN A 199 -3.11 -4.09 24.35
C ASN A 199 -4.03 -3.52 23.25
N HIS A 200 -3.77 -2.27 22.85
CA HIS A 200 -4.53 -1.57 21.82
C HIS A 200 -3.59 -1.11 20.69
N PRO A 201 -3.29 -1.95 19.69
CA PRO A 201 -2.25 -1.68 18.68
C PRO A 201 -2.43 -0.42 17.82
N LYS A 202 -3.60 0.21 17.89
CA LYS A 202 -3.92 1.45 17.17
C LYS A 202 -3.83 2.70 18.03
N GLU A 203 -3.56 2.54 19.31
CA GLU A 203 -3.51 3.62 20.29
C GLU A 203 -2.11 3.72 20.90
N SER A 204 -1.83 4.88 21.45
CA SER A 204 -0.66 5.09 22.29
C SER A 204 -1.13 5.49 23.68
N MET A 205 -0.28 5.35 24.66
CA MET A 205 -0.59 5.69 26.04
C MET A 205 0.41 6.70 26.60
N MET A 206 -0.07 7.81 27.13
CA MET A 206 0.74 8.70 27.96
C MET A 206 0.76 8.12 29.38
N VAL A 207 1.95 7.78 29.85
CA VAL A 207 2.15 7.05 31.10
C VAL A 207 2.77 7.93 32.18
N ASN A 208 2.61 7.49 33.45
CA ASN A 208 3.23 8.10 34.62
C ASN A 208 2.88 9.59 34.80
N ILE A 209 1.64 9.98 34.49
CA ILE A 209 1.15 11.33 34.76
C ILE A 209 0.94 11.48 36.28
N ALA A 210 1.50 12.50 36.90
CA ALA A 210 1.28 12.77 38.30
C ALA A 210 -0.23 12.91 38.58
N ARG A 211 -0.68 12.53 39.79
CA ARG A 211 -2.11 12.54 40.14
C ARG A 211 -2.73 13.96 40.03
N ASP A 212 -1.97 14.97 40.36
CA ASP A 212 -2.31 16.40 40.24
C ASP A 212 -2.05 17.00 38.86
N GLY A 213 -1.49 16.16 37.93
CA GLY A 213 -1.18 16.61 36.58
C GLY A 213 -2.42 17.06 35.83
N ASP A 214 -2.35 18.28 35.29
CA ASP A 214 -3.44 18.91 34.55
C ASP A 214 -3.45 18.41 33.10
N VAL A 215 -4.16 17.32 32.85
CA VAL A 215 -4.45 16.78 31.53
C VAL A 215 -5.95 16.57 31.39
N LEU A 216 -6.52 16.93 30.25
CA LEU A 216 -7.94 16.83 29.96
C LEU A 216 -8.17 16.02 28.69
N VAL A 217 -9.33 15.37 28.62
CA VAL A 217 -9.80 14.71 27.37
C VAL A 217 -9.91 15.77 26.27
N GLY A 218 -9.38 15.44 25.08
CA GLY A 218 -9.30 16.37 23.96
C GLY A 218 -8.04 17.21 23.89
N ASP A 219 -7.17 17.21 24.93
CA ASP A 219 -5.89 17.91 24.90
C ASP A 219 -5.02 17.39 23.75
N LYS A 220 -4.41 18.32 23.01
CA LYS A 220 -3.43 18.00 21.98
C LYS A 220 -2.05 17.82 22.60
N LEU A 221 -1.36 16.78 22.16
CA LEU A 221 0.01 16.47 22.57
C LEU A 221 0.99 16.79 21.43
N ILE A 222 2.03 17.52 21.75
CA ILE A 222 3.14 17.84 20.84
C ILE A 222 4.45 17.30 21.42
N THR A 223 5.42 17.03 20.56
CA THR A 223 6.76 16.63 20.99
C THR A 223 7.41 17.70 21.87
N SER A 224 8.08 17.27 22.93
CA SER A 224 8.75 18.16 23.88
C SER A 224 10.13 18.63 23.41
N GLY A 225 10.75 17.88 22.49
CA GLY A 225 12.17 18.06 22.14
C GLY A 225 13.14 17.34 23.07
N TYR A 226 12.65 16.77 24.19
CA TYR A 226 13.51 16.01 25.11
C TYR A 226 13.90 14.66 24.51
N GLY A 227 15.11 14.20 24.78
CA GLY A 227 15.64 12.95 24.25
C GLY A 227 16.38 13.08 22.90
N GLY A 228 16.28 14.22 22.21
CA GLY A 228 17.09 14.56 21.03
C GLY A 228 16.76 13.77 19.75
N ILE A 229 15.67 12.99 19.74
CA ILE A 229 15.19 12.27 18.55
C ILE A 229 14.20 13.16 17.78
N TYR A 230 13.20 13.68 18.47
CA TYR A 230 12.14 14.47 17.86
C TYR A 230 12.36 15.96 18.12
N PRO A 231 12.35 16.81 17.08
CA PRO A 231 12.27 18.25 17.27
C PRO A 231 11.01 18.62 18.07
N LYS A 232 11.06 19.74 18.79
CA LYS A 232 9.94 20.24 19.57
C LYS A 232 8.80 20.74 18.69
N GLY A 233 7.55 20.48 19.09
CA GLY A 233 6.37 21.10 18.49
C GLY A 233 5.65 20.25 17.45
N LEU A 234 6.13 19.06 17.14
CA LEU A 234 5.45 18.14 16.21
C LEU A 234 4.21 17.53 16.87
N LEU A 235 3.08 17.49 16.16
CA LEU A 235 1.84 16.91 16.66
C LEU A 235 1.97 15.40 16.83
N VAL A 236 1.57 14.87 18.00
CA VAL A 236 1.59 13.43 18.30
C VAL A 236 0.19 12.85 18.25
N GLY A 237 -0.78 13.49 18.91
CA GLY A 237 -2.16 13.03 18.97
C GLY A 237 -3.00 13.81 19.96
N ASN A 238 -4.18 13.27 20.26
CA ASN A 238 -5.13 13.86 21.19
C ASN A 238 -5.44 12.87 22.33
N VAL A 239 -5.67 13.38 23.52
CA VAL A 239 -6.11 12.58 24.68
C VAL A 239 -7.53 12.09 24.47
N LEU A 240 -7.73 10.76 24.46
CA LEU A 240 -9.05 10.12 24.35
C LEU A 240 -9.72 9.93 25.71
N THR A 241 -9.00 9.27 26.62
CA THR A 241 -9.51 8.90 27.93
C THR A 241 -8.39 9.00 28.95
N ILE A 242 -8.77 9.23 30.22
CA ILE A 242 -7.83 9.30 31.34
C ILE A 242 -8.25 8.24 32.34
N THR A 243 -7.32 7.38 32.71
CA THR A 243 -7.54 6.29 33.67
C THR A 243 -6.59 6.44 34.84
N ASN A 244 -7.10 6.34 36.07
CA ASN A 244 -6.24 6.26 37.24
C ASN A 244 -5.64 4.87 37.33
N ASP A 245 -4.38 4.81 37.76
CA ASP A 245 -3.74 3.52 38.04
C ASP A 245 -4.41 2.84 39.25
N THR A 246 -4.26 1.52 39.31
CA THR A 246 -4.88 0.67 40.37
C THR A 246 -4.49 1.12 41.78
N GLU A 247 -3.29 1.66 41.95
CA GLU A 247 -2.80 2.17 43.22
C GLU A 247 -3.14 3.66 43.46
N GLY A 248 -3.67 4.36 42.45
CA GLY A 248 -4.15 5.73 42.54
C GLY A 248 -3.06 6.82 42.65
N PHE A 249 -1.77 6.46 42.50
CA PHE A 249 -0.65 7.40 42.58
C PHE A 249 -0.38 8.12 41.25
N VAL A 250 -0.67 7.48 40.14
CA VAL A 250 -0.45 8.04 38.81
C VAL A 250 -1.71 7.91 37.95
N LYS A 251 -1.76 8.68 36.88
CA LYS A 251 -2.77 8.60 35.83
C LYS A 251 -2.09 8.13 34.56
N ASN A 252 -2.85 7.40 33.73
CA ASN A 252 -2.49 7.11 32.36
C ASN A 252 -3.55 7.70 31.41
N ALA A 253 -3.16 8.16 30.26
CA ALA A 253 -4.10 8.66 29.28
C ALA A 253 -3.94 7.92 27.97
N ALA A 254 -5.04 7.37 27.45
CA ALA A 254 -5.07 6.80 26.09
C ALA A 254 -5.03 7.95 25.08
N ILE A 255 -4.21 7.78 24.04
CA ILE A 255 -3.94 8.81 23.03
C ILE A 255 -4.36 8.27 21.67
N GLN A 256 -5.20 9.03 20.98
CA GLN A 256 -5.46 8.85 19.57
C GLN A 256 -4.33 9.51 18.77
N PRO A 257 -3.49 8.76 18.07
CA PRO A 257 -2.49 9.34 17.19
C PRO A 257 -3.13 10.23 16.13
N SER A 258 -2.46 11.32 15.76
CA SER A 258 -2.92 12.22 14.69
C SER A 258 -2.70 11.65 13.30
N VAL A 259 -1.87 10.60 13.19
CA VAL A 259 -1.49 9.92 11.96
C VAL A 259 -2.32 8.66 11.78
N ASP A 260 -2.85 8.46 10.57
CA ASP A 260 -3.46 7.18 10.17
C ASP A 260 -2.38 6.24 9.61
N PHE A 261 -1.91 5.31 10.44
CA PHE A 261 -0.84 4.36 10.10
C PHE A 261 -1.24 3.37 9.00
N ASN A 262 -2.53 3.10 8.81
CA ASN A 262 -2.97 2.18 7.76
C ASN A 262 -2.78 2.77 6.36
N ARG A 263 -2.87 4.10 6.24
CA ARG A 263 -2.86 4.85 4.97
C ARG A 263 -1.52 5.52 4.67
N LEU A 264 -0.46 5.18 5.43
CA LEU A 264 0.89 5.69 5.17
C LEU A 264 1.45 5.07 3.89
N GLU A 265 1.94 5.89 2.99
CA GLU A 265 2.62 5.47 1.74
C GLU A 265 3.97 6.19 1.59
N GLU A 266 4.01 7.49 1.88
CA GLU A 266 5.23 8.28 1.93
C GLU A 266 5.39 8.95 3.29
N VAL A 267 6.65 9.18 3.67
CA VAL A 267 7.02 9.85 4.92
C VAL A 267 8.18 10.83 4.69
N PHE A 268 8.31 11.81 5.56
CA PHE A 268 9.52 12.63 5.66
C PHE A 268 10.43 12.14 6.79
N ILE A 269 11.71 12.09 6.51
CA ILE A 269 12.77 11.92 7.51
C ILE A 269 13.38 13.31 7.76
N ILE A 270 13.40 13.76 9.00
CA ILE A 270 14.04 15.01 9.41
C ILE A 270 15.53 14.74 9.56
N THR A 271 16.33 15.18 8.58
CA THR A 271 17.78 14.97 8.58
C THR A 271 18.54 16.06 9.33
N ALA A 272 17.98 17.27 9.41
CA ALA A 272 18.50 18.34 10.24
C ALA A 272 17.37 19.23 10.73
N SER A 273 17.57 19.86 11.88
CA SER A 273 16.62 20.82 12.47
C SER A 273 17.39 22.00 13.06
N THR A 274 16.94 23.22 12.74
CA THR A 274 17.44 24.44 13.39
C THR A 274 16.72 24.73 14.71
N VAL A 275 15.63 23.99 15.01
CA VAL A 275 14.96 24.05 16.31
C VAL A 275 15.86 23.43 17.36
N GLN A 276 16.33 24.21 18.31
CA GLN A 276 17.22 23.76 19.37
C GLN A 276 16.58 22.61 20.17
N THR A 277 17.07 21.40 19.95
CA THR A 277 16.95 20.34 20.94
C THR A 277 17.90 20.69 22.09
N PRO A 278 17.48 20.53 23.35
CA PRO A 278 18.39 20.70 24.49
C PRO A 278 19.62 19.80 24.29
N ASP A 279 20.77 20.43 24.24
CA ASP A 279 22.03 19.83 23.81
C ASP A 279 22.38 18.59 24.65
N LYS A 280 22.56 17.42 23.99
CA LYS A 280 23.08 16.18 24.64
C LYS A 280 24.40 16.44 25.38
N ALA A 281 25.19 17.39 24.91
CA ALA A 281 26.47 17.75 25.50
C ALA A 281 26.38 18.32 26.92
N LYS A 282 25.19 18.83 27.37
CA LYS A 282 24.99 19.30 28.73
C LYS A 282 24.55 18.22 29.73
N LEU A 283 24.21 17.01 29.23
CA LEU A 283 23.74 15.89 30.06
C LEU A 283 24.83 14.85 30.35
N GLU A 284 26.02 14.98 29.77
CA GLU A 284 27.15 14.19 30.26
C GLU A 284 27.48 14.67 31.68
N PRO A 285 27.40 13.81 32.71
CA PRO A 285 27.87 14.18 34.02
C PRO A 285 29.34 14.58 33.86
N LYS A 286 29.71 15.80 34.15
CA LYS A 286 31.13 16.17 34.27
C LYS A 286 31.76 15.14 35.16
N LEU A 287 32.52 14.20 34.55
CA LEU A 287 33.36 13.28 35.26
C LEU A 287 34.28 14.14 36.11
N VAL A 288 34.02 14.15 37.42
CA VAL A 288 34.88 14.84 38.37
C VAL A 288 36.26 14.19 38.20
N PRO A 289 37.31 14.96 37.88
CA PRO A 289 38.63 14.43 37.68
C PRO A 289 39.02 13.55 38.86
N GLN A 290 39.58 12.37 38.59
CA GLN A 290 39.93 11.41 39.63
C GLN A 290 40.80 11.98 40.76
N THR A 291 41.53 13.03 40.49
CA THR A 291 42.37 13.78 41.47
C THR A 291 41.55 14.35 42.67
N GLN A 292 40.25 14.61 42.56
CA GLN A 292 39.44 15.03 43.68
C GLN A 292 38.84 13.91 44.52
N ARG A 293 38.78 12.69 44.00
CA ARG A 293 38.31 11.53 44.78
C ARG A 293 39.34 11.05 45.80
N ASP A 294 40.61 11.17 45.50
CA ASP A 294 41.70 10.74 46.39
C ASP A 294 41.90 11.71 47.58
N GLN A 295 41.57 13.00 47.42
CA GLN A 295 41.61 13.98 48.54
C GLN A 295 40.48 13.80 49.53
N VAL A 296 39.29 13.33 49.13
CA VAL A 296 38.16 13.11 50.04
C VAL A 296 38.32 11.78 50.80
N GLN A 297 38.98 10.78 50.23
CA GLN A 297 39.29 9.55 50.97
C GLN A 297 40.45 9.68 51.92
N GLY A 298 41.47 10.53 51.61
CA GLY A 298 42.56 10.85 52.55
C GLY A 298 42.09 11.61 53.80
N ALA A 299 41.08 12.49 53.71
CA ALA A 299 40.56 13.23 54.82
C ALA A 299 39.70 12.42 55.82
N LYS A 300 39.09 11.29 55.36
CA LYS A 300 38.34 10.38 56.25
C LYS A 300 39.19 9.40 57.03
N GLY A 301 40.46 9.18 56.65
CA GLY A 301 41.41 8.32 57.40
C GLY A 301 42.15 9.02 58.54
N ALA A 302 42.08 10.36 58.62
CA ALA A 302 42.82 11.13 59.63
C ALA A 302 42.01 11.52 60.90
N VAL A 303 40.74 11.08 60.98
CA VAL A 303 39.88 11.42 62.16
C VAL A 303 39.68 10.23 63.11
N ASN A 304 40.31 9.10 62.87
CA ASN A 304 40.25 7.91 63.75
C ASN A 304 41.67 7.42 64.19
N GLN A 305 42.47 8.33 64.72
CA GLN A 305 43.60 7.98 65.60
C GLN A 305 43.58 8.83 66.86
#